data_19a679176ba00e4a69af24f3ce7a33b9
#
_entry.id   19a679176ba00e4a69af24f3ce7a33b9
#
_cell.length_a   1.000
_cell.length_b   1.000
_cell.length_c   1.000
_cell.angle_alpha   90.00
_cell.angle_beta   90.00
_cell.angle_gamma   90.00
#
_symmetry.space_group_name_H-M   'P 1'
#
loop_
_entity.id
_entity.type
_entity.pdbx_description
1 polymer ?
#
loop_
_entity_poly.entity_id
_entity_poly.type
_entity_poly.pdbx_seq_one_letter_code
_entity_poly.pdbx_strand_id
1 'polypeptide(L)'
;TDWSNSKFYVKQILSGAFITITMTGLDQDMMQKNLSCKSLKDAQKNVLTSSFFFILVNVLFMSLGAALIYYAQETGFELPANESGVVVNDKIFPAVAFSLNKLTSIIFMIGLIAAGYSSADGTLTALTTTFCFDFLHFDSNDKLSDEDKVKYRKIIHIGFAFLYLL
;
A
#
# COMPACT_ATOMS: atom_id res chain seq x y z
N THR A 1 -24.19 8.80 21.38
CA THR A 1 -22.78 8.60 21.82
C THR A 1 -22.68 7.27 22.56
N ASP A 2 -22.78 6.17 21.85
CA ASP A 2 -22.80 4.87 22.48
C ASP A 2 -21.42 4.22 22.33
N TRP A 3 -20.70 4.08 23.46
CA TRP A 3 -19.38 3.45 23.50
C TRP A 3 -19.41 1.99 23.07
N SER A 4 -20.55 1.32 23.17
CA SER A 4 -20.72 -0.07 22.70
C SER A 4 -20.75 -0.21 21.18
N ASN A 5 -21.00 0.87 20.45
CA ASN A 5 -21.01 0.86 18.99
C ASN A 5 -19.58 0.73 18.42
N SER A 6 -19.36 -0.24 17.53
CA SER A 6 -18.08 -0.45 16.85
C SER A 6 -17.68 0.75 15.97
N LYS A 7 -18.65 1.54 15.48
CA LYS A 7 -18.44 2.74 14.66
C LYS A 7 -18.31 4.03 15.49
N PHE A 8 -18.12 3.92 16.82
CA PHE A 8 -17.92 5.10 17.65
C PHE A 8 -16.65 5.84 17.26
N TYR A 9 -16.75 7.12 16.96
CA TYR A 9 -15.67 7.90 16.33
C TYR A 9 -14.34 7.89 17.11
N VAL A 10 -14.36 7.89 18.44
CA VAL A 10 -13.14 7.82 19.25
C VAL A 10 -12.42 6.50 19.06
N LYS A 11 -13.15 5.37 18.99
CA LYS A 11 -12.57 4.06 18.70
C LYS A 11 -11.94 4.03 17.31
N GLN A 12 -12.58 4.64 16.32
CA GLN A 12 -12.05 4.72 14.95
C GLN A 12 -10.78 5.57 14.89
N ILE A 13 -10.74 6.71 15.59
CA ILE A 13 -9.55 7.55 15.68
C ILE A 13 -8.40 6.81 16.37
N LEU A 14 -8.66 6.19 17.52
CA LEU A 14 -7.63 5.42 18.24
C LEU A 14 -7.13 4.23 17.41
N SER A 15 -8.05 3.48 16.82
CA SER A 15 -7.69 2.35 15.93
C SER A 15 -6.82 2.82 14.77
N GLY A 16 -7.22 3.89 14.08
CA GLY A 16 -6.44 4.48 13.01
C GLY A 16 -5.05 4.96 13.45
N ALA A 17 -4.96 5.58 14.63
CA ALA A 17 -3.68 6.01 15.20
C ALA A 17 -2.75 4.81 15.47
N PHE A 18 -3.25 3.75 16.10
CA PHE A 18 -2.46 2.54 16.36
C PHE A 18 -2.05 1.83 15.07
N ILE A 19 -2.94 1.73 14.08
CA ILE A 19 -2.61 1.16 12.76
C ILE A 19 -1.49 1.98 12.10
N THR A 20 -1.58 3.30 12.12
CA THR A 20 -0.57 4.18 11.53
C THR A 20 0.79 4.03 12.23
N ILE A 21 0.81 3.98 13.57
CA ILE A 21 2.03 3.76 14.35
C ILE A 21 2.65 2.41 13.96
N THR A 22 1.85 1.36 13.87
CA THR A 22 2.30 0.01 13.52
C THR A 22 2.86 -0.02 12.09
N MET A 23 2.14 0.52 11.14
CA MET A 23 2.57 0.54 9.72
C MET A 23 3.82 1.41 9.51
N THR A 24 3.96 2.53 10.22
CA THR A 24 5.13 3.41 10.05
C THR A 24 6.35 2.90 10.81
N GLY A 25 6.16 2.28 11.98
CA GLY A 25 7.23 1.90 12.89
C GLY A 25 7.64 0.43 12.86
N LEU A 26 6.75 -0.47 12.44
CA LEU A 26 7.00 -1.92 12.44
C LEU A 26 7.00 -2.53 11.03
N ASP A 27 6.49 -1.81 10.04
CA ASP A 27 6.55 -2.26 8.66
C ASP A 27 7.97 -2.11 8.10
N GLN A 28 8.53 -3.22 7.62
CA GLN A 28 9.92 -3.29 7.15
C GLN A 28 10.17 -2.40 5.93
N ASP A 29 9.22 -2.30 4.98
CA ASP A 29 9.37 -1.47 3.79
C ASP A 29 9.43 0.03 4.16
N MET A 30 8.54 0.47 5.05
CA MET A 30 8.53 1.86 5.52
C MET A 30 9.75 2.18 6.37
N MET A 31 10.19 1.26 7.24
CA MET A 31 11.39 1.43 8.05
C MET A 31 12.66 1.55 7.21
N GLN A 32 12.83 0.72 6.17
CA GLN A 32 13.99 0.83 5.27
C GLN A 32 14.07 2.20 4.60
N LYS A 33 12.94 2.74 4.15
CA LYS A 33 12.86 4.07 3.55
C LYS A 33 13.26 5.18 4.54
N ASN A 34 12.83 5.06 5.79
CA ASN A 34 13.19 6.02 6.84
C ASN A 34 14.67 5.89 7.26
N LEU A 35 15.19 4.67 7.38
CA LEU A 35 16.59 4.41 7.72
C LEU A 35 17.57 4.80 6.62
N SER A 36 17.12 4.92 5.38
CA SER A 36 17.94 5.41 4.26
C SER A 36 18.18 6.93 4.29
N CYS A 37 17.49 7.67 5.16
CA CYS A 37 17.70 9.11 5.34
C CYS A 37 19.06 9.41 5.99
N LYS A 38 19.68 10.53 5.59
CA LYS A 38 21.03 10.91 6.06
C LYS A 38 21.10 11.21 7.56
N SER A 39 20.01 11.64 8.16
CA SER A 39 19.94 11.99 9.58
C SER A 39 18.55 11.68 10.16
N LEU A 40 18.48 11.53 11.49
CA LEU A 40 17.21 11.39 12.21
C LEU A 40 16.26 12.57 11.92
N LYS A 41 16.80 13.78 11.80
CA LYS A 41 16.02 14.98 11.50
C LYS A 41 15.37 14.93 10.12
N ASP A 42 16.09 14.39 9.14
CA ASP A 42 15.57 14.20 7.77
C ASP A 42 14.50 13.11 7.75
N ALA A 43 14.69 12.01 8.49
CA ALA A 43 13.69 10.96 8.62
C ALA A 43 12.40 11.48 9.28
N GLN A 44 12.51 12.25 10.37
CA GLN A 44 11.35 12.88 11.01
C GLN A 44 10.62 13.86 10.06
N LYS A 45 11.39 14.68 9.32
CA LYS A 45 10.83 15.59 8.32
C LYS A 45 10.11 14.83 7.21
N ASN A 46 10.69 13.72 6.74
CA ASN A 46 10.08 12.85 5.73
C ASN A 46 8.73 12.31 6.21
N VAL A 47 8.67 11.75 7.43
CA VAL A 47 7.42 11.22 8.01
C VAL A 47 6.36 12.31 8.15
N LEU A 48 6.71 13.49 8.68
CA LEU A 48 5.78 14.60 8.84
C LEU A 48 5.25 15.11 7.49
N THR A 49 6.14 15.27 6.51
CA THR A 49 5.78 15.72 5.16
C THR A 49 4.87 14.69 4.48
N SER A 50 5.21 13.40 4.55
CA SER A 50 4.39 12.31 4.01
C SER A 50 3.00 12.27 4.66
N SER A 51 2.93 12.46 5.99
CA SER A 51 1.65 12.51 6.72
C SER A 51 0.75 13.62 6.22
N PHE A 52 1.31 14.81 5.94
CA PHE A 52 0.55 15.92 5.35
C PHE A 52 0.02 15.57 3.96
N PHE A 53 0.85 14.99 3.10
CA PHE A 53 0.42 14.55 1.79
C PHE A 53 -0.64 13.45 1.84
N PHE A 54 -0.57 12.54 2.81
CA PHE A 54 -1.61 11.53 3.01
C PHE A 54 -2.99 12.13 3.29
N ILE A 55 -3.06 13.21 4.09
CA ILE A 55 -4.33 13.91 4.33
C ILE A 55 -4.89 14.45 3.02
N LEU A 56 -4.06 15.15 2.22
CA LEU A 56 -4.46 15.70 0.94
C LEU A 56 -4.98 14.61 -0.02
N VAL A 57 -4.22 13.53 -0.15
CA VAL A 57 -4.57 12.39 -1.00
C VAL A 57 -5.89 11.75 -0.55
N ASN A 58 -6.10 11.56 0.75
CA ASN A 58 -7.37 11.03 1.27
C ASN A 58 -8.57 11.91 0.90
N VAL A 59 -8.43 13.24 1.04
CA VAL A 59 -9.50 14.18 0.63
C VAL A 59 -9.81 14.05 -0.87
N LEU A 60 -8.79 13.93 -1.72
CA LEU A 60 -8.96 13.73 -3.16
C LEU A 60 -9.66 12.41 -3.47
N PHE A 61 -9.30 11.31 -2.81
CA PHE A 61 -9.97 10.02 -3.01
C PHE A 61 -11.42 10.02 -2.51
N MET A 62 -11.69 10.66 -1.38
CA MET A 62 -13.07 10.83 -0.90
C MET A 62 -13.91 11.66 -1.87
N SER A 63 -13.35 12.74 -2.41
CA SER A 63 -14.02 13.57 -3.43
C SER A 63 -14.26 12.78 -4.73
N LEU A 64 -13.30 11.97 -5.15
CA LEU A 64 -13.45 11.08 -6.30
C LEU A 64 -14.57 10.06 -6.05
N GLY A 65 -14.61 9.43 -4.87
CA GLY A 65 -15.68 8.50 -4.52
C GLY A 65 -17.08 9.14 -4.62
N ALA A 66 -17.23 10.35 -4.09
CA ALA A 66 -18.48 11.10 -4.20
C ALA A 66 -18.83 11.43 -5.67
N ALA A 67 -17.84 11.85 -6.46
CA ALA A 67 -18.04 12.15 -7.88
C ALA A 67 -18.46 10.92 -8.69
N LEU A 68 -17.90 9.73 -8.39
CA LEU A 68 -18.28 8.48 -9.05
C LEU A 68 -19.73 8.07 -8.75
N ILE A 69 -20.16 8.23 -7.50
CA ILE A 69 -21.56 7.96 -7.12
C ILE A 69 -22.51 8.95 -7.82
N TYR A 70 -22.16 10.23 -7.82
CA TYR A 70 -22.92 11.27 -8.51
C TYR A 70 -23.02 10.99 -10.03
N TYR A 71 -21.90 10.63 -10.66
CA TYR A 71 -21.88 10.23 -12.07
C TYR A 71 -22.82 9.05 -12.35
N ALA A 72 -22.79 8.02 -11.49
CA ALA A 72 -23.66 6.86 -11.67
C ALA A 72 -25.15 7.24 -11.57
N GLN A 73 -25.52 8.15 -10.66
CA GLN A 73 -26.89 8.64 -10.52
C GLN A 73 -27.35 9.44 -11.73
N GLU A 74 -26.52 10.35 -12.25
CA GLU A 74 -26.86 11.21 -13.40
C GLU A 74 -26.94 10.42 -14.72
N THR A 75 -26.08 9.41 -14.90
CA THR A 75 -26.01 8.63 -16.15
C THR A 75 -26.87 7.37 -16.13
N GLY A 76 -27.47 7.02 -14.98
CA GLY A 76 -28.17 5.74 -14.82
C GLY A 76 -27.23 4.53 -14.86
N PHE A 77 -25.94 4.73 -14.57
CA PHE A 77 -24.97 3.64 -14.54
C PHE A 77 -25.25 2.72 -13.37
N GLU A 78 -25.47 1.42 -13.65
CA GLU A 78 -25.71 0.42 -12.61
C GLU A 78 -24.42 0.15 -11.81
N LEU A 79 -24.46 0.48 -10.51
CA LEU A 79 -23.33 0.23 -9.62
C LEU A 79 -23.15 -1.27 -9.39
N PRO A 80 -21.90 -1.79 -9.40
CA PRO A 80 -21.65 -3.19 -9.18
C PRO A 80 -22.14 -3.63 -7.80
N ALA A 81 -23.06 -4.59 -7.77
CA ALA A 81 -23.62 -5.16 -6.55
C ALA A 81 -23.25 -6.64 -6.45
N ASN A 82 -23.27 -7.17 -5.21
CA ASN A 82 -23.14 -8.59 -4.96
C ASN A 82 -24.50 -9.31 -5.19
N GLU A 83 -24.52 -10.62 -5.04
CA GLU A 83 -25.74 -11.45 -5.21
C GLU A 83 -26.87 -11.03 -4.27
N SER A 84 -26.56 -10.37 -3.15
CA SER A 84 -27.54 -9.85 -2.19
C SER A 84 -28.03 -8.42 -2.51
N GLY A 85 -27.64 -7.85 -3.65
CA GLY A 85 -28.02 -6.48 -4.06
C GLY A 85 -27.28 -5.36 -3.32
N VAL A 86 -26.27 -5.68 -2.53
CA VAL A 86 -25.44 -4.68 -1.82
C VAL A 86 -24.33 -4.20 -2.73
N VAL A 87 -24.21 -2.88 -2.88
CA VAL A 87 -23.15 -2.25 -3.69
C VAL A 87 -21.76 -2.60 -3.16
N VAL A 88 -20.90 -3.08 -4.04
CA VAL A 88 -19.50 -3.43 -3.72
C VAL A 88 -18.62 -2.23 -4.01
N ASN A 89 -18.30 -1.47 -2.97
CA ASN A 89 -17.59 -0.19 -3.09
C ASN A 89 -16.26 -0.29 -3.84
N ASP A 90 -15.50 -1.36 -3.62
CA ASP A 90 -14.17 -1.58 -4.25
C ASP A 90 -14.26 -1.77 -5.77
N LYS A 91 -15.43 -2.12 -6.29
CA LYS A 91 -15.67 -2.32 -7.72
C LYS A 91 -16.19 -1.07 -8.43
N ILE A 92 -16.59 -0.03 -7.72
CA ILE A 92 -17.21 1.18 -8.32
C ILE A 92 -16.20 1.88 -9.23
N PHE A 93 -15.03 2.20 -8.73
CA PHE A 93 -14.00 2.92 -9.50
C PHE A 93 -13.57 2.15 -10.76
N PRO A 94 -13.18 0.87 -10.68
CA PRO A 94 -12.88 0.09 -11.89
C PRO A 94 -14.05 0.05 -12.88
N ALA A 95 -15.26 -0.22 -12.40
CA ALA A 95 -16.43 -0.32 -13.27
C ALA A 95 -16.71 0.97 -14.04
N VAL A 96 -16.69 2.11 -13.37
CA VAL A 96 -16.87 3.42 -14.01
C VAL A 96 -15.69 3.74 -14.95
N ALA A 97 -14.45 3.49 -14.53
CA ALA A 97 -13.27 3.76 -15.35
C ALA A 97 -13.28 2.98 -16.67
N PHE A 98 -13.76 1.74 -16.65
CA PHE A 98 -13.91 0.91 -17.87
C PHE A 98 -15.13 1.27 -18.72
N SER A 99 -16.16 1.91 -18.15
CA SER A 99 -17.36 2.29 -18.90
C SER A 99 -17.21 3.62 -19.64
N LEU A 100 -16.30 4.51 -19.24
CA LEU A 100 -16.19 5.85 -19.79
C LEU A 100 -15.76 5.85 -21.28
N ASN A 101 -14.51 5.56 -21.54
CA ASN A 101 -13.97 5.46 -22.89
C ASN A 101 -12.66 4.64 -22.90
N LYS A 102 -12.24 4.21 -24.10
CA LYS A 102 -11.06 3.37 -24.29
C LYS A 102 -9.78 3.99 -23.74
N LEU A 103 -9.58 5.30 -23.88
CA LEU A 103 -8.38 6.00 -23.39
C LEU A 103 -8.34 5.99 -21.86
N THR A 104 -9.46 6.31 -21.20
CA THR A 104 -9.57 6.27 -19.74
C THR A 104 -9.32 4.85 -19.21
N SER A 105 -9.89 3.84 -19.87
CA SER A 105 -9.67 2.43 -19.49
C SER A 105 -8.19 2.03 -19.56
N ILE A 106 -7.50 2.44 -20.64
CA ILE A 106 -6.06 2.14 -20.80
C ILE A 106 -5.23 2.85 -19.73
N ILE A 107 -5.47 4.15 -19.50
CA ILE A 107 -4.75 4.93 -18.46
C ILE A 107 -5.00 4.33 -17.09
N PHE A 108 -6.26 3.96 -16.79
CA PHE A 108 -6.61 3.31 -15.53
C PHE A 108 -5.87 1.97 -15.34
N MET A 109 -5.84 1.11 -16.38
CA MET A 109 -5.12 -0.16 -16.35
C MET A 109 -3.61 0.02 -16.10
N ILE A 110 -2.99 0.96 -16.81
CA ILE A 110 -1.56 1.26 -16.61
C ILE A 110 -1.31 1.73 -15.18
N GLY A 111 -2.16 2.63 -14.67
CA GLY A 111 -2.07 3.12 -13.28
C GLY A 111 -2.24 1.99 -12.25
N LEU A 112 -3.18 1.09 -12.47
CA LEU A 112 -3.43 -0.06 -11.60
C LEU A 112 -2.24 -1.03 -11.58
N ILE A 113 -1.70 -1.35 -12.75
CA ILE A 113 -0.50 -2.21 -12.88
C ILE A 113 0.70 -1.55 -12.20
N ALA A 114 0.92 -0.24 -12.42
CA ALA A 114 2.02 0.49 -11.81
C ALA A 114 1.92 0.52 -10.27
N ALA A 115 0.72 0.73 -9.72
CA ALA A 115 0.47 0.69 -8.28
C ALA A 115 0.71 -0.70 -7.69
N GLY A 116 0.21 -1.75 -8.33
CA GLY A 116 0.43 -3.14 -7.93
C GLY A 116 1.91 -3.53 -7.97
N TYR A 117 2.62 -3.15 -9.03
CA TYR A 117 4.05 -3.41 -9.16
C TYR A 117 4.88 -2.74 -8.05
N SER A 118 4.59 -1.46 -7.77
CA SER A 118 5.29 -0.72 -6.71
C SER A 118 5.10 -1.36 -5.32
N SER A 119 3.88 -1.83 -5.03
CA SER A 119 3.58 -2.52 -3.77
C SER A 119 4.29 -3.88 -3.68
N ALA A 120 4.28 -4.65 -4.77
CA ALA A 120 4.95 -5.94 -4.83
C ALA A 120 6.47 -5.81 -4.64
N ASP A 121 7.11 -4.84 -5.28
CA ASP A 121 8.56 -4.59 -5.17
C ASP A 121 8.97 -4.26 -3.73
N GLY A 122 8.23 -3.40 -3.05
CA GLY A 122 8.45 -3.08 -1.64
C GLY A 122 8.36 -4.32 -0.74
N THR A 123 7.31 -5.12 -0.90
CA THR A 123 7.10 -6.36 -0.13
C THR A 123 8.20 -7.39 -0.37
N LEU A 124 8.57 -7.62 -1.65
CA LEU A 124 9.63 -8.56 -2.01
C LEU A 124 10.99 -8.13 -1.44
N THR A 125 11.29 -6.84 -1.48
CA THR A 125 12.51 -6.29 -0.91
C THR A 125 12.54 -6.46 0.61
N ALA A 126 11.43 -6.19 1.29
CA ALA A 126 11.30 -6.39 2.73
C ALA A 126 11.50 -7.85 3.13
N LEU A 127 10.80 -8.79 2.48
CA LEU A 127 10.94 -10.23 2.72
C LEU A 127 12.37 -10.71 2.48
N THR A 128 12.99 -10.27 1.39
CA THR A 128 14.38 -10.63 1.06
C THR A 128 15.33 -10.14 2.13
N THR A 129 15.17 -8.89 2.58
CA THR A 129 16.02 -8.28 3.60
C THR A 129 15.87 -9.01 4.93
N THR A 130 14.65 -9.18 5.41
CA THR A 130 14.34 -9.90 6.65
C THR A 130 14.96 -11.31 6.62
N PHE A 131 14.78 -12.05 5.52
CA PHE A 131 15.35 -13.39 5.41
C PHE A 131 16.89 -13.38 5.44
N CYS A 132 17.53 -12.44 4.76
CA CYS A 132 18.99 -12.34 4.73
C CYS A 132 19.58 -11.96 6.10
N PHE A 133 18.92 -11.07 6.84
CA PHE A 133 19.42 -10.60 8.12
C PHE A 133 19.02 -11.51 9.28
N ASP A 134 17.75 -11.93 9.37
CA ASP A 134 17.24 -12.68 10.51
C ASP A 134 17.58 -14.18 10.45
N PHE A 135 17.58 -14.78 9.25
CA PHE A 135 17.85 -16.22 9.09
C PHE A 135 19.28 -16.52 8.66
N LEU A 136 19.87 -15.75 7.75
CA LEU A 136 21.24 -15.97 7.28
C LEU A 136 22.29 -15.15 8.03
N HIS A 137 21.86 -14.25 8.92
CA HIS A 137 22.73 -13.44 9.78
C HIS A 137 23.84 -12.71 8.99
N PHE A 138 23.49 -12.04 7.89
CA PHE A 138 24.45 -11.37 7.01
C PHE A 138 25.28 -10.30 7.70
N ASP A 139 24.81 -9.71 8.79
CA ASP A 139 25.49 -8.72 9.62
C ASP A 139 26.63 -9.31 10.44
N SER A 140 26.48 -10.55 10.93
CA SER A 140 27.41 -11.23 11.82
C SER A 140 28.15 -12.42 11.19
N ASN A 141 27.89 -12.69 9.91
CA ASN A 141 28.52 -13.82 9.22
C ASN A 141 29.79 -13.39 8.47
N ASP A 142 30.92 -13.40 9.17
CA ASP A 142 32.26 -13.09 8.63
C ASP A 142 32.76 -14.09 7.58
N LYS A 143 32.10 -15.26 7.43
CA LYS A 143 32.50 -16.29 6.47
C LYS A 143 32.04 -16.00 5.03
N LEU A 144 31.09 -15.09 4.85
CA LEU A 144 30.56 -14.73 3.55
C LEU A 144 31.24 -13.45 3.05
N SER A 145 31.82 -13.53 1.86
CA SER A 145 32.31 -12.31 1.19
C SER A 145 31.15 -11.39 0.79
N ASP A 146 31.42 -10.13 0.59
CA ASP A 146 30.37 -9.17 0.15
C ASP A 146 29.77 -9.56 -1.20
N GLU A 147 30.58 -10.16 -2.09
CA GLU A 147 30.12 -10.70 -3.37
C GLU A 147 29.16 -11.87 -3.19
N ASP A 148 29.45 -12.79 -2.26
CA ASP A 148 28.56 -13.90 -1.93
C ASP A 148 27.25 -13.41 -1.31
N LYS A 149 27.29 -12.45 -0.39
CA LYS A 149 26.09 -11.84 0.19
C LYS A 149 25.18 -11.25 -0.89
N VAL A 150 25.75 -10.55 -1.87
CA VAL A 150 24.98 -10.00 -3.01
C VAL A 150 24.36 -11.12 -3.86
N LYS A 151 25.12 -12.19 -4.11
CA LYS A 151 24.65 -13.35 -4.89
C LYS A 151 23.49 -14.06 -4.18
N TYR A 152 23.66 -14.39 -2.90
CA TYR A 152 22.60 -15.03 -2.11
C TYR A 152 21.35 -14.14 -2.04
N ARG A 153 21.48 -12.82 -1.81
CA ARG A 153 20.36 -11.91 -1.79
C ARG A 153 19.57 -11.94 -3.11
N LYS A 154 20.25 -11.96 -4.27
CA LYS A 154 19.59 -12.07 -5.59
C LYS A 154 18.82 -13.38 -5.73
N ILE A 155 19.42 -14.51 -5.33
CA ILE A 155 18.77 -15.83 -5.42
C ILE A 155 17.53 -15.87 -4.54
N ILE A 156 17.62 -15.38 -3.32
CA ILE A 156 16.50 -15.33 -2.37
C ILE A 156 15.38 -14.42 -2.89
N HIS A 157 15.74 -13.27 -3.43
CA HIS A 157 14.79 -12.32 -4.01
C HIS A 157 14.01 -12.95 -5.18
N ILE A 158 14.70 -13.65 -6.09
CA ILE A 158 14.06 -14.39 -7.19
C ILE A 158 13.18 -15.52 -6.64
N GLY A 159 13.62 -16.21 -5.60
CA GLY A 159 12.83 -17.25 -4.93
C GLY A 159 11.53 -16.71 -4.36
N PHE A 160 11.57 -15.59 -3.63
CA PHE A 160 10.36 -14.93 -3.11
C PHE A 160 9.49 -14.38 -4.23
N ALA A 161 10.07 -13.81 -5.30
CA ALA A 161 9.31 -13.37 -6.46
C ALA A 161 8.52 -14.51 -7.11
N PHE A 162 9.13 -15.69 -7.21
CA PHE A 162 8.46 -16.87 -7.73
C PHE A 162 7.32 -17.34 -6.83
N LEU A 163 7.54 -17.36 -5.50
CA LEU A 163 6.50 -17.70 -4.52
C LEU A 163 5.34 -16.69 -4.51
N TYR A 164 5.63 -15.43 -4.81
CA TYR A 164 4.62 -14.36 -4.86
C TYR A 164 3.69 -14.49 -6.07
N LEU A 165 4.12 -15.20 -7.12
CA LEU A 165 3.34 -15.42 -8.34
C LEU A 165 2.46 -16.68 -8.28
N LEU A 166 2.63 -17.54 -7.26
CA LEU A 166 1.82 -18.74 -7.04
C LEU A 166 0.59 -18.44 -6.20
#